data_d10f644747febfe2de077e67779455c4
#
_entry.id   d10f644747febfe2de077e67779455c4
#
_cell.length_a   1.000
_cell.length_b   1.000
_cell.length_c   1.000
_cell.angle_alpha   90.00
_cell.angle_beta   90.00
_cell.angle_gamma   90.00
#
_symmetry.space_group_name_H-M   'P 1'
#
loop_
_entity.id
_entity.type
_entity.pdbx_description
1 polymer ?
#
loop_
_entity_poly.entity_id
_entity_poly.type
_entity_poly.pdbx_seq_one_letter_code
_entity_poly.pdbx_strand_id
1 'polypeptide(L)'
;MRCVLNRFLAGTCVFVFALIAFGSAEAQDFKGFYVGGYAGGVKGNSNAFTSTVFSPTGYFALSSVPAIAAAGNQPLSPRGFNGGGQVGYNLQSGHWVFGVEADFGSMHVKDDFSSTATYPCCAPTNFTVTQTVKTDWLFTARPRLGIASGPVMVYGTGGVAMTNFNYSEVFIDTFAAAHESASTSSTLTGWTAGGGVEFKIGGSGHWSVKAEYLFADFGTGVKVTSTNLTAFGPPPIPFPTNVFTHQADLTTHLFRSGLNFRF
;
A
#
# COMPACT_ATOMS: atom_id res chain seq x y z
N MET A 1 2.92 17.20 39.34
CA MET A 1 1.52 16.77 39.16
C MET A 1 0.91 17.67 38.08
N ARG A 2 1.04 17.31 36.81
CA ARG A 2 0.32 17.87 35.70
C ARG A 2 0.04 16.74 34.71
N CYS A 3 -1.24 16.44 34.59
CA CYS A 3 -1.84 15.39 33.76
C CYS A 3 -1.70 15.78 32.29
N VAL A 4 -0.98 14.98 31.47
CA VAL A 4 -0.95 15.12 30.01
C VAL A 4 -2.10 14.31 29.47
N LEU A 5 -3.14 14.99 29.04
CA LEU A 5 -4.33 14.42 28.44
C LEU A 5 -4.01 14.00 27.00
N ASN A 6 -3.90 12.70 26.79
CA ASN A 6 -3.64 12.05 25.52
C ASN A 6 -4.88 12.20 24.61
N ARG A 7 -4.77 12.97 23.53
CA ARG A 7 -5.81 13.11 22.51
C ARG A 7 -5.78 11.90 21.58
N PHE A 8 -6.51 10.86 21.93
CA PHE A 8 -6.96 9.86 20.96
C PHE A 8 -8.02 10.49 20.06
N LEU A 9 -7.64 10.95 18.86
CA LEU A 9 -8.60 11.13 17.79
C LEU A 9 -8.89 9.77 17.17
N ALA A 10 -9.86 9.08 17.73
CA ALA A 10 -10.55 7.98 17.08
C ALA A 10 -11.21 8.54 15.81
N GLY A 11 -10.67 8.22 14.64
CA GLY A 11 -11.33 8.41 13.36
C GLY A 11 -12.56 7.51 13.31
N THR A 12 -13.69 8.03 13.76
CA THR A 12 -15.01 7.39 13.65
C THR A 12 -15.34 7.33 12.18
N CYS A 13 -15.12 6.18 11.55
CA CYS A 13 -15.66 5.85 10.24
C CYS A 13 -17.17 5.72 10.42
N VAL A 14 -17.90 6.80 10.18
CA VAL A 14 -19.36 6.81 10.16
C VAL A 14 -19.76 6.04 8.89
N PHE A 15 -19.98 4.74 9.04
CA PHE A 15 -20.79 3.97 8.09
C PHE A 15 -22.23 4.46 8.24
N VAL A 16 -22.62 5.41 7.41
CA VAL A 16 -24.00 5.76 7.22
C VAL A 16 -24.66 4.56 6.54
N PHE A 17 -25.17 3.63 7.33
CA PHE A 17 -26.19 2.69 6.88
C PHE A 17 -27.43 3.52 6.58
N ALA A 18 -27.56 4.01 5.35
CA ALA A 18 -28.83 4.43 4.82
C ALA A 18 -29.72 3.18 4.80
N LEU A 19 -30.59 3.03 5.78
CA LEU A 19 -31.74 2.14 5.74
C LEU A 19 -32.61 2.62 4.56
N ILE A 20 -32.28 2.13 3.36
CA ILE A 20 -33.14 2.31 2.19
C ILE A 20 -34.37 1.45 2.50
N ALA A 21 -35.51 2.12 2.72
CA ALA A 21 -36.81 1.46 2.81
C ALA A 21 -37.00 0.64 1.52
N PHE A 22 -36.95 -0.69 1.63
CA PHE A 22 -37.23 -1.60 0.54
C PHE A 22 -38.72 -1.56 0.22
N GLY A 23 -39.10 -0.59 -0.59
CA GLY A 23 -40.36 -0.68 -1.34
C GLY A 23 -40.20 -1.85 -2.34
N SER A 24 -41.28 -2.54 -2.68
CA SER A 24 -41.36 -3.64 -3.63
C SER A 24 -41.12 -3.18 -5.08
N ALA A 25 -39.96 -2.58 -5.35
CA ALA A 25 -39.44 -2.38 -6.70
C ALA A 25 -38.91 -3.71 -7.19
N GLU A 26 -39.38 -4.21 -8.34
CA GLU A 26 -38.76 -5.38 -8.99
C GLU A 26 -37.26 -5.16 -9.09
N ALA A 27 -36.46 -6.09 -8.56
CA ALA A 27 -35.02 -5.98 -8.59
C ALA A 27 -34.55 -6.07 -10.05
N GLN A 28 -33.96 -4.99 -10.56
CA GLN A 28 -33.30 -5.05 -11.86
C GLN A 28 -32.22 -6.13 -11.83
N ASP A 29 -32.15 -6.95 -12.91
CA ASP A 29 -31.24 -8.08 -12.95
C ASP A 29 -29.76 -7.66 -13.11
N PHE A 30 -28.96 -7.89 -12.07
CA PHE A 30 -27.51 -7.72 -12.09
C PHE A 30 -26.78 -8.98 -12.56
N LYS A 31 -27.50 -10.01 -13.02
CA LYS A 31 -26.96 -11.27 -13.54
C LYS A 31 -26.21 -11.04 -14.86
N GLY A 32 -25.20 -11.87 -15.10
CA GLY A 32 -24.48 -11.95 -16.36
C GLY A 32 -23.02 -11.52 -16.29
N PHE A 33 -22.38 -11.64 -17.42
CA PHE A 33 -21.01 -11.20 -17.64
C PHE A 33 -20.94 -9.67 -17.83
N TYR A 34 -19.92 -9.06 -17.28
CA TYR A 34 -19.67 -7.65 -17.47
C TYR A 34 -18.18 -7.35 -17.62
N VAL A 35 -17.90 -6.27 -18.33
CA VAL A 35 -16.58 -5.66 -18.45
C VAL A 35 -16.69 -4.20 -18.06
N GLY A 36 -15.61 -3.62 -17.58
CA GLY A 36 -15.63 -2.23 -17.17
C GLY A 36 -14.25 -1.62 -17.00
N GLY A 37 -14.25 -0.33 -16.75
CA GLY A 37 -13.07 0.41 -16.35
C GLY A 37 -13.29 1.12 -15.02
N TYR A 38 -12.21 1.37 -14.31
CA TYR A 38 -12.24 2.11 -13.07
C TYR A 38 -11.09 3.10 -12.97
N ALA A 39 -11.31 4.13 -12.15
CA ALA A 39 -10.30 5.11 -11.78
C ALA A 39 -10.51 5.54 -10.33
N GLY A 40 -9.42 5.93 -9.66
CA GLY A 40 -9.53 6.35 -8.27
C GLY A 40 -8.22 6.76 -7.64
N GLY A 41 -8.30 7.09 -6.36
CA GLY A 41 -7.18 7.43 -5.52
C GLY A 41 -6.74 6.25 -4.65
N VAL A 42 -5.46 6.21 -4.33
CA VAL A 42 -4.88 5.26 -3.40
C VAL A 42 -4.04 5.97 -2.35
N LYS A 43 -4.17 5.51 -1.11
CA LYS A 43 -3.32 5.90 0.01
C LYS A 43 -2.73 4.63 0.61
N GLY A 44 -1.40 4.52 0.60
CA GLY A 44 -0.66 3.46 1.26
C GLY A 44 -0.18 3.87 2.64
N ASN A 45 0.22 2.86 3.41
CA ASN A 45 1.07 3.00 4.58
C ASN A 45 2.16 1.94 4.46
N SER A 46 3.40 2.34 4.71
CA SER A 46 4.57 1.46 4.71
C SER A 46 5.45 1.82 5.89
N ASN A 47 5.85 0.83 6.69
CA ASN A 47 6.85 1.00 7.72
C ASN A 47 8.17 0.50 7.13
N ALA A 48 9.07 1.42 6.86
CA ALA A 48 10.40 1.09 6.37
C ALA A 48 11.38 1.08 7.55
N PHE A 49 12.26 0.11 7.56
CA PHE A 49 13.24 -0.08 8.61
C PHE A 49 14.61 -0.40 8.03
N THR A 50 15.63 0.36 8.46
CA THR A 50 17.03 0.13 8.14
C THR A 50 17.83 -0.03 9.44
N SER A 51 18.67 -1.05 9.51
CA SER A 51 19.58 -1.29 10.61
C SER A 51 20.92 -1.82 10.11
N THR A 52 21.97 -1.66 10.92
CA THR A 52 23.28 -2.25 10.66
C THR A 52 23.78 -2.97 11.90
N VAL A 53 24.90 -3.67 11.78
CA VAL A 53 25.55 -4.39 12.88
C VAL A 53 26.91 -3.76 13.21
N PHE A 54 27.28 -3.84 14.48
CA PHE A 54 28.63 -3.52 14.91
C PHE A 54 29.62 -4.61 14.47
N SER A 55 30.80 -4.18 14.03
CA SER A 55 31.93 -5.08 13.78
C SER A 55 33.20 -4.43 14.31
N PRO A 56 34.10 -5.16 15.00
CA PRO A 56 35.39 -4.63 15.47
C PRO A 56 36.31 -4.12 14.33
N THR A 57 36.13 -4.67 13.12
CA THR A 57 36.85 -4.26 11.90
C THR A 57 35.98 -3.44 10.96
N GLY A 58 34.81 -3.03 11.43
CA GLY A 58 33.84 -2.24 10.66
C GLY A 58 34.06 -0.76 10.78
N TYR A 59 33.18 -0.02 10.13
CA TYR A 59 33.18 1.43 10.07
C TYR A 59 32.53 2.08 11.29
N PHE A 60 31.46 1.46 11.82
CA PHE A 60 30.62 2.10 12.85
C PHE A 60 31.13 1.84 14.27
N ALA A 61 31.10 2.89 15.10
CA ALA A 61 31.19 2.73 16.53
C ALA A 61 29.95 2.01 17.09
N LEU A 62 30.09 1.33 18.21
CA LEU A 62 29.00 0.59 18.84
C LEU A 62 27.76 1.46 19.14
N SER A 63 27.98 2.72 19.55
CA SER A 63 26.93 3.71 19.82
C SER A 63 26.20 4.20 18.56
N SER A 64 26.80 4.05 17.37
CA SER A 64 26.19 4.47 16.10
C SER A 64 25.11 3.50 15.63
N VAL A 65 25.21 2.22 15.94
CA VAL A 65 24.28 1.17 15.49
C VAL A 65 22.83 1.46 15.92
N PRO A 66 22.53 1.70 17.21
CA PRO A 66 21.17 2.03 17.61
C PRO A 66 20.69 3.40 17.06
N ALA A 67 21.60 4.35 16.84
CA ALA A 67 21.26 5.65 16.25
C ALA A 67 20.83 5.50 14.78
N ILE A 68 21.54 4.66 13.99
CA ILE A 68 21.17 4.34 12.61
C ILE A 68 19.83 3.60 12.56
N ALA A 69 19.60 2.61 13.44
CA ALA A 69 18.34 1.92 13.51
C ALA A 69 17.16 2.83 13.87
N ALA A 70 17.38 3.80 14.76
CA ALA A 70 16.36 4.79 15.12
C ALA A 70 16.03 5.73 13.94
N ALA A 71 17.05 6.24 13.23
CA ALA A 71 16.86 7.07 12.06
C ALA A 71 16.27 6.31 10.86
N GLY A 72 16.58 5.01 10.75
CA GLY A 72 16.09 4.12 9.70
C GLY A 72 14.68 3.58 9.94
N ASN A 73 14.03 3.86 11.09
CA ASN A 73 12.65 3.48 11.35
C ASN A 73 11.71 4.61 10.90
N GLN A 74 11.21 4.49 9.67
CA GLN A 74 10.50 5.58 8.99
C GLN A 74 9.10 5.14 8.55
N PRO A 75 8.03 5.82 9.02
CA PRO A 75 6.68 5.63 8.48
C PRO A 75 6.53 6.42 7.17
N LEU A 76 6.27 5.72 6.08
CA LEU A 76 5.94 6.30 4.78
C LEU A 76 4.43 6.22 4.54
N SER A 77 3.89 7.20 3.84
CA SER A 77 2.46 7.28 3.50
C SER A 77 2.29 7.53 2.00
N PRO A 78 2.67 6.58 1.13
CA PRO A 78 2.62 6.74 -0.30
C PRO A 78 1.19 7.00 -0.77
N ARG A 79 1.03 7.95 -1.70
CA ARG A 79 -0.26 8.32 -2.29
C ARG A 79 -0.14 8.34 -3.79
N GLY A 80 -1.27 8.11 -4.46
CA GLY A 80 -1.26 8.17 -5.90
C GLY A 80 -2.60 7.83 -6.53
N PHE A 81 -2.52 7.44 -7.78
CA PHE A 81 -3.65 7.11 -8.63
C PHE A 81 -3.71 5.60 -8.86
N ASN A 82 -4.93 5.09 -8.95
CA ASN A 82 -5.22 3.71 -9.36
C ASN A 82 -6.27 3.72 -10.47
N GLY A 83 -6.04 2.96 -11.54
CA GLY A 83 -7.01 2.87 -12.64
C GLY A 83 -6.69 1.74 -13.58
N GLY A 84 -7.74 1.13 -14.14
CA GLY A 84 -7.58 -0.04 -14.99
C GLY A 84 -8.87 -0.61 -15.52
N GLY A 85 -8.79 -1.86 -15.98
CA GLY A 85 -9.91 -2.66 -16.46
C GLY A 85 -10.37 -3.71 -15.44
N GLN A 86 -11.64 -4.07 -15.52
CA GLN A 86 -12.24 -5.11 -14.70
C GLN A 86 -13.18 -5.99 -15.52
N VAL A 87 -13.28 -7.24 -15.13
CA VAL A 87 -14.20 -8.22 -15.69
C VAL A 87 -14.87 -8.97 -14.55
N GLY A 88 -16.10 -9.39 -14.73
CA GLY A 88 -16.76 -10.18 -13.73
C GLY A 88 -18.01 -10.89 -14.24
N TYR A 89 -18.50 -11.78 -13.41
CA TYR A 89 -19.73 -12.52 -13.65
C TYR A 89 -20.58 -12.58 -12.38
N ASN A 90 -21.85 -12.27 -12.50
CA ASN A 90 -22.81 -12.33 -11.40
C ASN A 90 -23.88 -13.37 -11.65
N LEU A 91 -24.26 -14.08 -10.61
CA LEU A 91 -25.47 -14.83 -10.46
C LEU A 91 -26.41 -14.05 -9.56
N GLN A 92 -27.70 -13.98 -9.89
CA GLN A 92 -28.73 -13.34 -9.06
C GLN A 92 -29.87 -14.30 -8.79
N SER A 93 -30.31 -14.34 -7.54
CA SER A 93 -31.49 -15.07 -7.09
C SER A 93 -32.29 -14.15 -6.17
N GLY A 94 -33.43 -13.67 -6.67
CA GLY A 94 -34.19 -12.63 -6.01
C GLY A 94 -33.37 -11.35 -5.78
N HIS A 95 -33.23 -10.95 -4.54
CA HIS A 95 -32.42 -9.78 -4.17
C HIS A 95 -30.91 -10.10 -3.97
N TRP A 96 -30.54 -11.38 -3.85
CA TRP A 96 -29.16 -11.78 -3.61
C TRP A 96 -28.36 -11.88 -4.89
N VAL A 97 -27.19 -11.26 -4.89
CA VAL A 97 -26.22 -11.29 -5.98
C VAL A 97 -24.93 -11.93 -5.49
N PHE A 98 -24.49 -13.00 -6.16
CA PHE A 98 -23.23 -13.69 -5.94
C PHE A 98 -22.39 -13.51 -7.20
N GLY A 99 -21.14 -13.09 -7.08
CA GLY A 99 -20.31 -12.88 -8.24
C GLY A 99 -18.83 -13.10 -7.98
N VAL A 100 -18.09 -13.04 -9.07
CA VAL A 100 -16.63 -12.98 -9.05
C VAL A 100 -16.20 -11.82 -9.93
N GLU A 101 -15.17 -11.11 -9.49
CA GLU A 101 -14.59 -10.00 -10.22
C GLU A 101 -13.08 -10.12 -10.21
N ALA A 102 -12.45 -9.87 -11.36
CA ALA A 102 -11.01 -9.68 -11.47
C ALA A 102 -10.73 -8.31 -12.07
N ASP A 103 -9.73 -7.64 -11.56
CA ASP A 103 -9.27 -6.36 -12.10
C ASP A 103 -7.74 -6.31 -12.21
N PHE A 104 -7.29 -5.58 -13.22
CA PHE A 104 -5.89 -5.27 -13.44
C PHE A 104 -5.75 -3.81 -13.89
N GLY A 105 -4.77 -3.13 -13.31
CA GLY A 105 -4.53 -1.75 -13.67
C GLY A 105 -3.26 -1.17 -13.07
N SER A 106 -3.06 0.08 -13.37
CA SER A 106 -2.00 0.90 -12.81
C SER A 106 -2.29 1.21 -11.34
N MET A 107 -1.27 1.11 -10.49
CA MET A 107 -1.29 1.60 -9.12
C MET A 107 0.01 2.38 -8.89
N HIS A 108 0.03 3.65 -9.32
CA HIS A 108 1.19 4.50 -9.16
C HIS A 108 1.14 5.17 -7.79
N VAL A 109 1.83 4.58 -6.83
CA VAL A 109 2.12 5.21 -5.53
C VAL A 109 3.62 5.27 -5.32
N LYS A 110 4.07 6.40 -4.82
CA LYS A 110 5.47 6.63 -4.45
C LYS A 110 5.52 7.50 -3.21
N ASP A 111 6.46 7.20 -2.34
CA ASP A 111 6.85 8.07 -1.24
C ASP A 111 8.33 7.91 -0.95
N ASP A 112 8.95 8.98 -0.50
CA ASP A 112 10.34 8.99 -0.06
C ASP A 112 10.46 9.80 1.24
N PHE A 113 11.28 9.30 2.12
CA PHE A 113 11.55 9.96 3.40
C PHE A 113 13.05 9.88 3.73
N SER A 114 13.58 11.00 4.21
CA SER A 114 14.97 11.11 4.65
C SER A 114 15.02 11.51 6.12
N SER A 115 15.82 10.82 6.90
CA SER A 115 16.09 11.14 8.30
C SER A 115 17.58 11.36 8.49
N THR A 116 17.94 12.50 9.08
CA THR A 116 19.32 12.85 9.42
C THR A 116 19.49 12.87 10.92
N ALA A 117 20.57 12.25 11.41
CA ALA A 117 20.91 12.24 12.83
C ALA A 117 22.41 12.42 13.04
N THR A 118 22.79 12.94 14.20
CA THR A 118 24.19 13.10 14.60
C THR A 118 24.73 11.79 15.18
N TYR A 119 25.96 11.45 14.82
CA TYR A 119 26.63 10.30 15.43
C TYR A 119 26.88 10.53 16.92
N PRO A 120 26.43 9.62 17.81
CA PRO A 120 26.69 9.75 19.25
C PRO A 120 28.18 9.72 19.63
N CYS A 121 29.02 9.05 18.82
CA CYS A 121 30.47 8.99 19.06
C CYS A 121 31.23 10.23 18.62
N CYS A 122 30.71 10.94 17.61
CA CYS A 122 31.58 11.75 16.75
C CYS A 122 30.88 13.06 16.32
N ALA A 123 30.19 13.72 17.24
CA ALA A 123 29.59 15.04 16.99
C ALA A 123 30.69 16.06 16.54
N PRO A 124 30.41 16.93 15.58
CA PRO A 124 29.09 17.26 14.97
C PRO A 124 28.76 16.47 13.69
N THR A 125 29.45 15.37 13.39
CA THR A 125 29.22 14.61 12.16
C THR A 125 27.86 13.92 12.14
N ASN A 126 27.22 13.91 10.98
CA ASN A 126 25.86 13.42 10.77
C ASN A 126 25.84 12.27 9.76
N PHE A 127 24.78 11.50 9.81
CA PHE A 127 24.41 10.54 8.77
C PHE A 127 22.96 10.75 8.35
N THR A 128 22.63 10.35 7.13
CA THR A 128 21.26 10.41 6.56
C THR A 128 20.89 9.07 5.99
N VAL A 129 19.69 8.62 6.34
CA VAL A 129 19.05 7.44 5.78
C VAL A 129 17.88 7.90 4.93
N THR A 130 17.89 7.60 3.63
CA THR A 130 16.82 7.92 2.70
C THR A 130 16.18 6.62 2.22
N GLN A 131 14.87 6.48 2.39
CA GLN A 131 14.12 5.30 1.99
C GLN A 131 13.03 5.69 1.00
N THR A 132 12.87 4.91 -0.06
CA THR A 132 11.86 5.15 -1.10
C THR A 132 11.07 3.87 -1.35
N VAL A 133 9.76 3.99 -1.41
CA VAL A 133 8.84 2.91 -1.79
C VAL A 133 8.05 3.32 -3.04
N LYS A 134 7.84 2.36 -3.95
CA LYS A 134 7.11 2.58 -5.20
C LYS A 134 6.37 1.32 -5.63
N THR A 135 5.14 1.51 -6.18
CA THR A 135 4.39 0.47 -6.91
C THR A 135 3.95 1.00 -8.26
N ASP A 136 3.71 0.10 -9.22
CA ASP A 136 3.34 0.48 -10.59
C ASP A 136 2.01 -0.13 -11.04
N TRP A 137 1.64 -1.33 -10.57
CA TRP A 137 0.43 -2.04 -10.96
C TRP A 137 -0.22 -2.77 -9.79
N LEU A 138 -1.51 -3.09 -9.95
CA LEU A 138 -2.29 -3.90 -9.02
C LEU A 138 -3.16 -4.88 -9.83
N PHE A 139 -3.16 -6.13 -9.39
CA PHE A 139 -4.11 -7.16 -9.79
C PHE A 139 -4.93 -7.58 -8.59
N THR A 140 -6.25 -7.77 -8.76
CA THR A 140 -7.07 -8.42 -7.73
C THR A 140 -8.01 -9.46 -8.35
N ALA A 141 -8.32 -10.52 -7.57
CA ALA A 141 -9.35 -11.50 -7.91
C ALA A 141 -10.19 -11.77 -6.66
N ARG A 142 -11.50 -11.52 -6.76
CA ARG A 142 -12.38 -11.39 -5.60
C ARG A 142 -13.76 -11.98 -5.86
N PRO A 143 -14.30 -12.89 -5.05
CA PRO A 143 -15.73 -13.08 -4.91
C PRO A 143 -16.41 -11.82 -4.39
N ARG A 144 -17.67 -11.62 -4.76
CA ARG A 144 -18.52 -10.54 -4.25
C ARG A 144 -19.91 -11.07 -3.88
N LEU A 145 -20.45 -10.55 -2.79
CA LEU A 145 -21.77 -10.85 -2.28
C LEU A 145 -22.53 -9.56 -2.09
N GLY A 146 -23.71 -9.43 -2.69
CA GLY A 146 -24.49 -8.20 -2.66
C GLY A 146 -25.99 -8.44 -2.52
N ILE A 147 -26.67 -7.35 -2.24
CA ILE A 147 -28.13 -7.27 -2.24
C ILE A 147 -28.54 -6.19 -3.25
N ALA A 148 -29.40 -6.56 -4.19
CA ALA A 148 -29.95 -5.69 -5.20
C ALA A 148 -31.41 -5.30 -4.88
N SER A 149 -31.73 -4.02 -5.02
CA SER A 149 -33.10 -3.49 -4.91
C SER A 149 -33.30 -2.41 -5.96
N GLY A 150 -34.20 -2.65 -6.91
CA GLY A 150 -34.35 -1.79 -8.08
C GLY A 150 -33.01 -1.62 -8.83
N PRO A 151 -32.62 -0.40 -9.18
CA PRO A 151 -31.40 -0.16 -9.94
C PRO A 151 -30.10 -0.16 -9.08
N VAL A 152 -30.20 -0.38 -7.77
CA VAL A 152 -29.09 -0.28 -6.82
C VAL A 152 -28.69 -1.64 -6.32
N MET A 153 -27.39 -1.92 -6.27
CA MET A 153 -26.79 -3.05 -5.60
C MET A 153 -25.73 -2.59 -4.61
N VAL A 154 -25.81 -3.06 -3.36
CA VAL A 154 -24.76 -2.88 -2.34
C VAL A 154 -24.08 -4.23 -2.16
N TYR A 155 -22.76 -4.24 -2.12
CA TYR A 155 -22.00 -5.49 -2.03
C TYR A 155 -20.76 -5.38 -1.14
N GLY A 156 -20.39 -6.52 -0.57
CA GLY A 156 -19.08 -6.77 0.03
C GLY A 156 -18.23 -7.65 -0.88
N THR A 157 -16.94 -7.52 -0.78
CA THR A 157 -15.97 -8.29 -1.59
C THR A 157 -14.71 -8.56 -0.79
N GLY A 158 -14.01 -9.65 -1.11
CA GLY A 158 -12.71 -9.95 -0.52
C GLY A 158 -12.02 -11.03 -1.33
N GLY A 159 -10.71 -11.07 -1.32
CA GLY A 159 -9.95 -12.02 -2.12
C GLY A 159 -8.45 -11.78 -2.09
N VAL A 160 -7.79 -12.09 -3.20
CA VAL A 160 -6.35 -11.93 -3.36
C VAL A 160 -6.01 -10.62 -4.06
N ALA A 161 -4.88 -10.04 -3.69
CA ALA A 161 -4.28 -8.88 -4.35
C ALA A 161 -2.81 -9.17 -4.63
N MET A 162 -2.32 -8.69 -5.78
CA MET A 162 -0.91 -8.78 -6.17
C MET A 162 -0.45 -7.43 -6.71
N THR A 163 0.76 -7.02 -6.34
CA THR A 163 1.37 -5.77 -6.81
C THR A 163 2.88 -5.93 -6.94
N ASN A 164 3.54 -5.15 -7.79
CA ASN A 164 4.97 -4.98 -7.68
C ASN A 164 5.30 -4.00 -6.56
N PHE A 165 6.38 -4.23 -5.88
CA PHE A 165 6.88 -3.37 -4.84
C PHE A 165 8.38 -3.14 -5.04
N ASN A 166 8.74 -1.88 -5.28
CA ASN A 166 10.11 -1.45 -5.44
C ASN A 166 10.50 -0.67 -4.17
N TYR A 167 11.54 -1.14 -3.51
CA TYR A 167 12.14 -0.49 -2.36
C TYR A 167 13.58 -0.13 -2.68
N SER A 168 13.99 1.08 -2.32
CA SER A 168 15.38 1.50 -2.37
C SER A 168 15.74 2.29 -1.12
N GLU A 169 16.98 2.14 -0.70
CA GLU A 169 17.55 2.86 0.43
C GLU A 169 18.94 3.38 0.07
N VAL A 170 19.29 4.53 0.64
CA VAL A 170 20.62 5.12 0.54
C VAL A 170 21.02 5.66 1.91
N PHE A 171 22.17 5.20 2.40
CA PHE A 171 22.85 5.72 3.57
C PHE A 171 24.05 6.57 3.13
N ILE A 172 24.15 7.77 3.70
CA ILE A 172 25.33 8.65 3.51
C ILE A 172 25.74 9.28 4.84
N ASP A 173 27.01 9.65 4.98
CA ASP A 173 27.45 10.43 6.14
C ASP A 173 28.41 11.57 5.79
N THR A 174 28.66 12.43 6.78
CA THR A 174 29.58 13.56 6.70
C THR A 174 30.91 13.29 7.42
N PHE A 175 31.08 12.12 8.05
CA PHE A 175 32.31 11.80 8.78
C PHE A 175 33.46 11.43 7.84
N ALA A 176 33.19 10.50 6.92
CA ALA A 176 34.21 10.02 5.96
C ALA A 176 33.61 9.79 4.56
N ALA A 177 32.53 10.53 4.22
CA ALA A 177 31.78 10.37 3.00
C ALA A 177 31.32 8.90 2.79
N ALA A 178 30.89 8.24 3.90
CA ALA A 178 30.41 6.88 3.82
C ALA A 178 29.16 6.82 2.95
N HIS A 179 29.08 5.75 2.18
CA HIS A 179 27.96 5.48 1.27
C HIS A 179 27.63 3.99 1.28
N GLU A 180 26.35 3.70 1.46
CA GLU A 180 25.75 2.39 1.29
C GLU A 180 24.44 2.56 0.51
N SER A 181 24.06 1.56 -0.28
CA SER A 181 22.76 1.57 -0.96
C SER A 181 22.25 0.14 -1.16
N ALA A 182 20.93 0.00 -1.05
CA ALA A 182 20.24 -1.24 -1.34
C ALA A 182 19.00 -0.95 -2.20
N SER A 183 18.68 -1.87 -3.08
CA SER A 183 17.42 -1.84 -3.83
C SER A 183 16.90 -3.26 -4.04
N THR A 184 15.58 -3.39 -4.03
CA THR A 184 14.92 -4.65 -4.33
C THR A 184 13.59 -4.39 -5.03
N SER A 185 13.24 -5.30 -5.93
CA SER A 185 11.95 -5.32 -6.62
C SER A 185 11.35 -6.70 -6.48
N SER A 186 10.13 -6.78 -5.97
CA SER A 186 9.43 -8.04 -5.75
C SER A 186 7.95 -7.91 -6.07
N THR A 187 7.34 -9.01 -6.52
CA THR A 187 5.89 -9.10 -6.59
C THR A 187 5.38 -9.56 -5.22
N LEU A 188 4.59 -8.71 -4.59
CA LEU A 188 3.92 -9.02 -3.33
C LEU A 188 2.54 -9.61 -3.61
N THR A 189 2.18 -10.65 -2.85
CA THR A 189 0.85 -11.23 -2.83
C THR A 189 0.26 -11.04 -1.45
N GLY A 190 -0.97 -10.57 -1.40
CA GLY A 190 -1.68 -10.30 -0.16
C GLY A 190 -3.17 -10.57 -0.29
N TRP A 191 -3.93 -10.14 0.71
CA TRP A 191 -5.37 -10.19 0.71
C TRP A 191 -5.98 -8.79 0.54
N THR A 192 -7.21 -8.76 0.02
CA THR A 192 -7.98 -7.53 -0.09
C THR A 192 -9.41 -7.77 0.38
N ALA A 193 -10.00 -6.75 1.00
CA ALA A 193 -11.40 -6.76 1.38
C ALA A 193 -11.99 -5.36 1.25
N GLY A 194 -13.29 -5.29 1.00
CA GLY A 194 -13.96 -4.01 0.86
C GLY A 194 -15.43 -4.14 0.49
N GLY A 195 -15.96 -3.10 -0.11
CA GLY A 195 -17.35 -3.08 -0.55
C GLY A 195 -17.66 -1.86 -1.38
N GLY A 196 -18.83 -1.88 -1.98
CA GLY A 196 -19.24 -0.80 -2.85
C GLY A 196 -20.72 -0.78 -3.11
N VAL A 197 -21.09 0.24 -3.89
CA VAL A 197 -22.44 0.43 -4.41
C VAL A 197 -22.36 0.49 -5.93
N GLU A 198 -23.21 -0.26 -6.61
CA GLU A 198 -23.34 -0.24 -8.07
C GLU A 198 -24.75 0.22 -8.43
N PHE A 199 -24.85 1.18 -9.34
CA PHE A 199 -26.11 1.77 -9.78
C PHE A 199 -26.26 1.62 -11.29
N LYS A 200 -27.35 1.01 -11.76
CA LYS A 200 -27.69 0.89 -13.18
C LYS A 200 -28.12 2.22 -13.75
N ILE A 201 -27.59 2.56 -14.90
CA ILE A 201 -27.90 3.79 -15.63
C ILE A 201 -28.45 3.48 -17.03
N GLY A 202 -29.32 4.37 -17.52
CA GLY A 202 -29.94 4.22 -18.84
C GLY A 202 -31.09 3.21 -18.86
N GLY A 203 -31.99 3.34 -19.80
CA GLY A 203 -33.17 2.49 -19.92
C GLY A 203 -32.91 1.05 -20.38
N SER A 204 -31.72 0.77 -20.97
CA SER A 204 -31.34 -0.56 -21.44
C SER A 204 -30.90 -1.52 -20.33
N GLY A 205 -30.55 -1.00 -19.15
CA GLY A 205 -30.01 -1.78 -18.04
C GLY A 205 -28.60 -2.38 -18.24
N HIS A 206 -27.96 -2.13 -19.37
CA HIS A 206 -26.62 -2.67 -19.68
C HIS A 206 -25.50 -1.91 -18.98
N TRP A 207 -25.68 -0.62 -18.73
CA TRP A 207 -24.67 0.22 -18.11
C TRP A 207 -24.89 0.36 -16.61
N SER A 208 -23.80 0.32 -15.85
CA SER A 208 -23.82 0.66 -14.43
C SER A 208 -22.58 1.46 -14.03
N VAL A 209 -22.75 2.36 -13.07
CA VAL A 209 -21.66 3.04 -12.37
C VAL A 209 -21.48 2.41 -10.99
N LYS A 210 -20.23 2.28 -10.54
CA LYS A 210 -19.92 1.81 -9.19
C LYS A 210 -19.03 2.78 -8.44
N ALA A 211 -19.19 2.81 -7.13
CA ALA A 211 -18.25 3.38 -6.18
C ALA A 211 -17.82 2.28 -5.23
N GLU A 212 -16.51 2.09 -5.05
CA GLU A 212 -15.94 0.98 -4.29
C GLU A 212 -14.80 1.48 -3.40
N TYR A 213 -14.74 0.94 -2.19
CA TYR A 213 -13.59 1.03 -1.31
C TYR A 213 -12.97 -0.35 -1.15
N LEU A 214 -11.64 -0.42 -1.26
CA LEU A 214 -10.86 -1.63 -0.99
C LEU A 214 -9.72 -1.30 -0.03
N PHE A 215 -9.54 -2.19 0.91
CA PHE A 215 -8.32 -2.31 1.70
C PHE A 215 -7.52 -3.49 1.16
N ALA A 216 -6.20 -3.35 1.00
CA ALA A 216 -5.32 -4.46 0.68
C ALA A 216 -4.10 -4.44 1.60
N ASP A 217 -3.71 -5.65 2.04
CA ASP A 217 -2.57 -5.88 2.91
C ASP A 217 -1.64 -6.91 2.25
N PHE A 218 -0.40 -6.51 2.00
CA PHE A 218 0.63 -7.31 1.35
C PHE A 218 1.62 -7.93 2.34
N GLY A 219 1.26 -7.96 3.64
CA GLY A 219 2.03 -8.62 4.68
C GLY A 219 3.37 -7.95 4.97
N THR A 220 4.38 -8.77 5.24
CA THR A 220 5.72 -8.30 5.68
C THR A 220 6.53 -7.60 4.59
N GLY A 221 5.98 -7.48 3.37
CA GLY A 221 6.64 -6.77 2.28
C GLY A 221 7.95 -7.38 1.83
N VAL A 222 9.02 -6.58 1.80
CA VAL A 222 10.35 -6.99 1.35
C VAL A 222 11.37 -6.90 2.47
N LYS A 223 12.37 -7.78 2.40
CA LYS A 223 13.58 -7.73 3.22
C LYS A 223 14.80 -7.93 2.33
N VAL A 224 15.78 -7.05 2.45
CA VAL A 224 17.06 -7.13 1.73
C VAL A 224 18.23 -6.83 2.66
N THR A 225 19.35 -7.46 2.41
CA THR A 225 20.61 -7.19 3.12
C THR A 225 21.65 -6.69 2.13
N SER A 226 22.51 -5.78 2.58
CA SER A 226 23.67 -5.30 1.81
C SER A 226 24.94 -5.31 2.62
N THR A 227 26.07 -5.36 1.93
CA THR A 227 27.44 -5.35 2.51
C THR A 227 28.36 -4.42 1.72
N ASN A 228 27.78 -3.46 1.00
CA ASN A 228 28.47 -2.57 0.06
C ASN A 228 28.86 -1.22 0.66
N LEU A 229 28.85 -1.09 1.99
CA LEU A 229 29.30 0.13 2.65
C LEU A 229 30.74 0.44 2.25
N THR A 230 30.95 1.65 1.78
CA THR A 230 32.27 2.22 1.49
C THR A 230 32.41 3.56 2.20
N ALA A 231 33.64 3.91 2.61
CA ALA A 231 33.95 5.19 3.21
C ALA A 231 35.40 5.58 2.92
N PHE A 232 35.77 6.79 3.25
CA PHE A 232 37.06 7.40 2.94
C PHE A 232 37.30 7.40 1.42
N GLY A 233 38.35 7.98 0.98
CA GLY A 233 38.63 7.88 -0.46
C GLY A 233 39.20 9.13 -1.04
N PRO A 234 39.45 9.25 -2.36
CA PRO A 234 39.51 8.24 -3.40
C PRO A 234 40.79 7.39 -3.41
N PRO A 235 40.74 6.08 -3.70
CA PRO A 235 39.54 5.27 -3.89
C PRO A 235 38.83 4.93 -2.57
N PRO A 236 37.47 4.72 -2.57
CA PRO A 236 36.74 4.39 -1.35
C PRO A 236 37.14 3.03 -0.81
N ILE A 237 37.19 2.91 0.51
CA ILE A 237 37.54 1.68 1.23
C ILE A 237 36.26 0.92 1.57
N PRO A 238 36.14 -0.38 1.21
CA PRO A 238 34.96 -1.18 1.51
C PRO A 238 34.95 -1.68 2.98
N PHE A 239 33.75 -1.71 3.59
CA PHE A 239 33.50 -2.23 4.94
C PHE A 239 32.43 -3.33 4.92
N PRO A 240 32.71 -4.50 4.33
CA PRO A 240 31.70 -5.54 4.14
C PRO A 240 31.23 -6.21 5.43
N THR A 241 31.93 -6.00 6.55
CA THR A 241 31.54 -6.52 7.87
C THR A 241 30.38 -5.72 8.50
N ASN A 242 30.08 -4.52 8.00
CA ASN A 242 28.89 -3.77 8.36
C ASN A 242 27.72 -4.21 7.47
N VAL A 243 27.02 -5.25 7.89
CA VAL A 243 25.84 -5.76 7.19
C VAL A 243 24.66 -4.84 7.50
N PHE A 244 24.07 -4.26 6.47
CA PHE A 244 22.79 -3.57 6.57
C PHE A 244 21.63 -4.52 6.33
N THR A 245 20.54 -4.29 7.03
CA THR A 245 19.29 -5.00 6.84
C THR A 245 18.18 -3.96 6.66
N HIS A 246 17.46 -4.10 5.57
CA HIS A 246 16.35 -3.21 5.19
C HIS A 246 15.07 -4.02 5.08
N GLN A 247 13.97 -3.46 5.56
CA GLN A 247 12.63 -4.05 5.48
C GLN A 247 11.62 -2.96 5.15
N ALA A 248 10.58 -3.29 4.40
CA ALA A 248 9.44 -2.42 4.19
C ALA A 248 8.18 -3.26 3.96
N ASP A 249 7.09 -2.92 4.64
CA ASP A 249 5.76 -3.49 4.43
C ASP A 249 4.91 -2.60 3.51
N LEU A 250 3.71 -3.07 3.15
CA LEU A 250 2.76 -2.27 2.39
C LEU A 250 1.33 -2.65 2.72
N THR A 251 0.55 -1.65 3.11
CA THR A 251 -0.91 -1.71 3.13
C THR A 251 -1.49 -0.57 2.30
N THR A 252 -2.66 -0.75 1.69
CA THR A 252 -3.27 0.26 0.83
C THR A 252 -4.77 0.40 1.04
N HIS A 253 -5.25 1.63 0.94
CA HIS A 253 -6.65 2.02 0.92
C HIS A 253 -6.97 2.60 -0.45
N LEU A 254 -7.87 1.98 -1.19
CA LEU A 254 -8.24 2.37 -2.55
C LEU A 254 -9.69 2.86 -2.56
N PHE A 255 -9.91 4.03 -3.12
CA PHE A 255 -11.24 4.58 -3.40
C PHE A 255 -11.40 4.67 -4.91
N ARG A 256 -12.35 3.93 -5.46
CA ARG A 256 -12.52 3.75 -6.90
C ARG A 256 -13.92 4.14 -7.34
N SER A 257 -14.02 4.73 -8.53
CA SER A 257 -15.26 4.82 -9.30
C SER A 257 -15.10 4.07 -10.61
N GLY A 258 -16.11 3.36 -11.03
CA GLY A 258 -16.05 2.52 -12.23
C GLY A 258 -17.32 2.60 -13.06
N LEU A 259 -17.18 2.27 -14.34
CA LEU A 259 -18.25 2.10 -15.29
C LEU A 259 -18.21 0.69 -15.85
N ASN A 260 -19.34 -0.03 -15.79
CA ASN A 260 -19.47 -1.38 -16.30
C ASN A 260 -20.48 -1.44 -17.45
N PHE A 261 -20.17 -2.30 -18.40
CA PHE A 261 -21.10 -2.74 -19.43
C PHE A 261 -21.41 -4.22 -19.24
N ARG A 262 -22.69 -4.55 -19.19
CA ARG A 262 -23.20 -5.91 -18.97
C ARG A 262 -23.83 -6.44 -20.26
N PHE A 263 -23.53 -7.70 -20.56
CA PHE A 263 -24.02 -8.39 -21.74
C PHE A 263 -25.36 -9.08 -21.46
#